data_1b137806dfda6fa399f4b8671230db97
#
_entry.id   1b137806dfda6fa399f4b8671230db97
#
_cell.length_a   1.000
_cell.length_b   1.000
_cell.length_c   1.000
_cell.angle_alpha   90.00
_cell.angle_beta   90.00
_cell.angle_gamma   90.00
#
_symmetry.space_group_name_H-M   'P 1'
#
loop_
_entity.id
_entity.type
_entity.pdbx_description
1 polymer ?
#
loop_
_entity_poly.entity_id
_entity_poly.type
_entity_poly.pdbx_seq_one_letter_code
_entity_poly.pdbx_strand_id
1 'polypeptide(L)'
;MRPILWSERARLDIRRLDRETAMRIFSAFHRFAATGEGDIRKLKDQEGELRLRVGDYRVRFTEEPDGTLHIHSVRHRGEAYR
;
A
#
# COMPACT_ATOMS: atom_id res chain seq x y z
N MET A 1 -15.09 -3.65 6.92
CA MET A 1 -13.76 -3.44 6.34
C MET A 1 -13.86 -3.36 4.82
N ARG A 2 -13.15 -2.41 4.21
CA ARG A 2 -13.15 -2.28 2.76
C ARG A 2 -12.39 -3.43 2.12
N PRO A 3 -12.84 -3.93 0.94
CA PRO A 3 -12.11 -5.00 0.24
C PRO A 3 -10.73 -4.52 -0.21
N ILE A 4 -9.77 -5.43 -0.22
CA ILE A 4 -8.40 -5.15 -0.64
C ILE A 4 -8.07 -6.05 -1.82
N LEU A 5 -7.63 -5.45 -2.92
CA LEU A 5 -7.20 -6.19 -4.10
C LEU A 5 -5.71 -5.91 -4.33
N TRP A 6 -4.91 -6.97 -4.37
CA TRP A 6 -3.47 -6.87 -4.64
C TRP A 6 -3.21 -7.12 -6.12
N SER A 7 -2.54 -6.17 -6.77
CA SER A 7 -2.13 -6.37 -8.15
C SER A 7 -1.05 -7.45 -8.21
N GLU A 8 -0.79 -7.97 -9.41
CA GLU A 8 0.29 -8.92 -9.61
C GLU A 8 1.64 -8.31 -9.22
N ARG A 9 1.88 -7.05 -9.58
CA ARG A 9 3.10 -6.34 -9.20
C ARG A 9 3.26 -6.28 -7.69
N ALA A 10 2.19 -5.92 -6.99
CA ALA A 10 2.24 -5.81 -5.54
C ALA A 10 2.53 -7.17 -4.88
N ARG A 11 1.97 -8.23 -5.42
CA ARG A 11 2.24 -9.59 -4.92
C ARG A 11 3.71 -9.97 -5.09
N LEU A 12 4.28 -9.64 -6.24
CA LEU A 12 5.70 -9.89 -6.49
C LEU A 12 6.58 -9.05 -5.57
N ASP A 13 6.20 -7.80 -5.34
CA ASP A 13 6.95 -6.95 -4.43
C ASP A 13 6.98 -7.53 -3.02
N ILE A 14 5.84 -8.00 -2.52
CA ILE A 14 5.73 -8.59 -1.18
C ILE A 14 6.55 -9.88 -1.07
N ARG A 15 6.58 -10.70 -2.11
CA ARG A 15 7.34 -11.96 -2.10
C ARG A 15 8.84 -11.77 -1.92
N ARG A 16 9.36 -10.61 -2.28
CA ARG A 16 10.78 -10.28 -2.14
C ARG A 16 11.15 -9.83 -0.75
N LEU A 17 10.17 -9.60 0.11
CA LEU A 17 10.39 -9.12 1.46
C LEU A 17 10.53 -10.28 2.43
N ASP A 18 11.25 -10.06 3.53
CA ASP A 18 11.25 -11.01 4.61
C ASP A 18 9.85 -11.08 5.24
N ARG A 19 9.59 -12.20 5.92
CA ARG A 19 8.27 -12.45 6.49
C ARG A 19 7.81 -11.37 7.45
N GLU A 20 8.71 -10.93 8.33
CA GLU A 20 8.36 -9.91 9.33
C GLU A 20 7.94 -8.60 8.67
N THR A 21 8.68 -8.15 7.67
CA THR A 21 8.35 -6.93 6.94
C THR A 21 7.03 -7.08 6.19
N ALA A 22 6.83 -8.22 5.52
CA ALA A 22 5.57 -8.48 4.81
C ALA A 22 4.38 -8.45 5.75
N MET A 23 4.49 -9.09 6.92
CA MET A 23 3.41 -9.12 7.90
C MET A 23 3.12 -7.74 8.47
N ARG A 24 4.16 -6.94 8.66
CA ARG A 24 3.99 -5.56 9.13
C ARG A 24 3.19 -4.73 8.12
N ILE A 25 3.49 -4.91 6.83
CA ILE A 25 2.78 -4.21 5.76
C ILE A 25 1.32 -4.67 5.71
N PHE A 26 1.07 -5.99 5.76
CA PHE A 26 -0.29 -6.52 5.79
C PHE A 26 -1.09 -5.96 6.96
N SER A 27 -0.51 -5.99 8.15
CA SER A 27 -1.19 -5.49 9.35
C SER A 27 -1.54 -4.01 9.23
N ALA A 28 -0.60 -3.20 8.76
CA ALA A 28 -0.83 -1.77 8.60
C ALA A 28 -1.92 -1.48 7.57
N PHE A 29 -1.92 -2.21 6.45
CA PHE A 29 -2.90 -1.98 5.41
C PHE A 29 -4.29 -2.47 5.84
N HIS A 30 -4.38 -3.61 6.52
CA HIS A 30 -5.65 -4.08 7.07
C HIS A 30 -6.23 -3.11 8.09
N ARG A 31 -5.38 -2.54 8.93
CA ARG A 31 -5.81 -1.53 9.89
C ARG A 31 -6.38 -0.31 9.17
N PHE A 32 -5.69 0.16 8.13
CA PHE A 32 -6.20 1.27 7.33
C PHE A 32 -7.55 0.93 6.69
N ALA A 33 -7.68 -0.27 6.12
CA ALA A 33 -8.91 -0.70 5.48
C ALA A 33 -10.08 -0.78 6.46
N ALA A 34 -9.79 -1.15 7.71
CA ALA A 34 -10.82 -1.29 8.75
C ALA A 34 -11.18 0.03 9.42
N THR A 35 -10.21 0.89 9.67
CA THR A 35 -10.40 2.07 10.54
C THR A 35 -10.13 3.41 9.84
N GLY A 36 -9.47 3.39 8.69
CA GLY A 36 -9.00 4.62 8.04
C GLY A 36 -7.72 5.18 8.65
N GLU A 37 -7.17 4.53 9.67
CA GLU A 37 -5.95 5.00 10.32
C GLU A 37 -4.70 4.55 9.57
N GLY A 38 -3.74 5.45 9.42
CA GLY A 38 -2.48 5.15 8.77
C GLY A 38 -1.79 6.43 8.32
N ASP A 39 -0.51 6.29 7.99
CA ASP A 39 0.28 7.41 7.46
C ASP A 39 0.04 7.49 5.95
N ILE A 40 -1.03 8.16 5.57
CA ILE A 40 -1.51 8.25 4.19
C ILE A 40 -1.13 9.59 3.61
N ARG A 41 -0.61 9.56 2.37
CA ARG A 41 -0.32 10.77 1.60
C ARG A 41 -0.90 10.65 0.20
N LYS A 42 -1.43 11.76 -0.30
CA LYS A 42 -1.87 11.85 -1.68
C LYS A 42 -0.69 12.17 -2.57
N LEU A 43 -0.62 11.53 -3.74
CA LEU A 43 0.42 11.82 -4.72
C LEU A 43 -0.02 13.02 -5.55
N LYS A 44 0.79 14.08 -5.54
CA LYS A 44 0.42 15.37 -6.15
C LYS A 44 0.18 15.30 -7.65
N ASP A 45 0.98 14.48 -8.34
CA ASP A 45 0.96 14.44 -9.80
C ASP A 45 0.10 13.34 -10.39
N GLN A 46 -0.58 12.56 -9.55
CA GLN A 46 -1.38 11.44 -10.00
C GLN A 46 -2.70 11.42 -9.26
N GLU A 47 -3.71 11.87 -9.96
CA GLU A 47 -5.04 11.96 -9.40
C GLU A 47 -5.56 10.60 -8.93
N GLY A 48 -6.07 10.56 -7.70
CA GLY A 48 -6.63 9.34 -7.13
C GLY A 48 -5.63 8.38 -6.54
N GLU A 49 -4.33 8.61 -6.70
CA GLU A 49 -3.33 7.73 -6.08
C GLU A 49 -2.99 8.15 -4.67
N LEU A 50 -2.87 7.15 -3.81
CA LEU A 50 -2.55 7.31 -2.40
C LEU A 50 -1.35 6.45 -2.06
N ARG A 51 -0.69 6.81 -0.98
CA ARG A 51 0.48 6.07 -0.51
C ARG A 51 0.39 5.88 1.00
N LEU A 52 0.48 4.63 1.44
CA LEU A 52 0.58 4.29 2.85
C LEU A 52 2.05 4.04 3.18
N ARG A 53 2.57 4.79 4.13
CA ARG A 53 3.93 4.59 4.60
C ARG A 53 3.92 3.58 5.75
N VAL A 54 4.77 2.55 5.62
CA VAL A 54 4.96 1.52 6.66
C VAL A 54 6.46 1.36 6.88
N GLY A 55 7.00 2.02 7.90
CA GLY A 55 8.43 2.05 8.14
C GLY A 55 9.16 2.66 6.95
N ASP A 56 10.10 1.90 6.36
CA ASP A 56 10.86 2.34 5.19
C ASP A 56 10.18 1.97 3.87
N TYR A 57 8.97 1.42 3.94
CA TYR A 57 8.24 0.98 2.76
C TYR A 57 7.07 1.88 2.46
N ARG A 58 6.71 1.94 1.18
CA ARG A 58 5.58 2.71 0.69
C ARG A 58 4.69 1.82 -0.14
N VAL A 59 3.41 1.80 0.22
CA VAL A 59 2.39 1.02 -0.47
C VAL A 59 1.57 2.00 -1.31
N ARG A 60 1.67 1.89 -2.64
CA ARG A 60 0.87 2.72 -3.55
C ARG A 60 -0.45 2.02 -3.82
N PHE A 61 -1.53 2.76 -3.69
CA PHE A 61 -2.85 2.19 -3.90
C PHE A 61 -3.82 3.26 -4.40
N THR A 62 -4.95 2.80 -4.93
CA THR A 62 -6.07 3.66 -5.31
C THR A 62 -7.32 3.18 -4.60
N GLU A 63 -8.24 4.10 -4.36
CA GLU A 63 -9.55 3.76 -3.84
C GLU A 63 -10.52 3.78 -5.00
N GLU A 64 -11.10 2.62 -5.29
CA GLU A 64 -12.05 2.49 -6.39
C GLU A 64 -13.41 3.07 -6.01
N PRO A 65 -14.26 3.41 -7.00
CA PRO A 65 -15.58 3.98 -6.70
C PRO A 65 -16.45 3.13 -5.79
N ASP A 66 -16.27 1.79 -5.81
CA ASP A 66 -17.03 0.88 -4.95
C ASP A 66 -16.43 0.72 -3.55
N GLY A 67 -15.36 1.45 -3.26
CA GLY A 67 -14.66 1.38 -1.97
C GLY A 67 -13.52 0.37 -1.91
N THR A 68 -13.31 -0.41 -2.96
CA THR A 68 -12.18 -1.36 -2.99
C THR A 68 -10.85 -0.61 -2.98
N LEU A 69 -9.93 -1.09 -2.17
CA LEU A 69 -8.57 -0.55 -2.12
C LEU A 69 -7.68 -1.41 -3.01
N HIS A 70 -7.23 -0.84 -4.12
CA HIS A 70 -6.42 -1.56 -5.10
C HIS A 70 -4.94 -1.23 -4.89
N ILE A 71 -4.17 -2.20 -4.42
CA ILE A 71 -2.75 -2.01 -4.15
C ILE A 71 -1.95 -2.27 -5.42
N HIS A 72 -1.18 -1.29 -5.86
CA HIS A 72 -0.44 -1.34 -7.12
C HIS A 72 1.01 -1.75 -6.96
N SER A 73 1.66 -1.30 -5.90
CA SER A 73 3.07 -1.64 -5.69
C SER A 73 3.47 -1.41 -4.24
N VAL A 74 4.55 -2.09 -3.83
CA VAL A 74 5.19 -1.93 -2.53
C VAL A 74 6.66 -1.66 -2.79
N ARG A 75 7.17 -0.51 -2.38
CA ARG A 75 8.54 -0.10 -2.66
C ARG A 75 9.26 0.32 -1.40
N HIS A 76 10.55 -0.03 -1.35
CA HIS A 76 11.42 0.52 -0.32
C HIS A 76 11.64 2.00 -0.59
N ARG A 77 11.82 2.78 0.45
CA ARG A 77 11.97 4.23 0.36
C ARG A 77 13.04 4.64 -0.65
N GLY A 78 14.17 3.91 -0.72
CA GLY A 78 15.24 4.21 -1.67
C GLY A 78 14.85 4.00 -3.13
N GLU A 79 13.94 3.06 -3.40
CA GLU A 79 13.44 2.79 -4.74
C GLU A 79 12.35 3.79 -5.16
N ALA A 80 11.61 4.32 -4.19
CA ALA A 80 10.47 5.19 -4.46
C ALA A 80 10.86 6.53 -5.08
N TYR A 81 12.13 6.92 -4.96
CA TYR A 81 12.62 8.20 -5.46
C TYR A 81 13.53 8.08 -6.69
N ARG A 82 13.57 6.90 -7.29
CA ARG A 82 14.34 6.69 -8.51
C ARG A 82 13.52 6.97 -9.76
#